data_0fd8ff2b89726057290926ff5a1b1ef7
#
_entry.id   0fd8ff2b89726057290926ff5a1b1ef7
#
_cell.length_a   1.000
_cell.length_b   1.000
_cell.length_c   1.000
_cell.angle_alpha   90.00
_cell.angle_beta   90.00
_cell.angle_gamma   90.00
#
_symmetry.space_group_name_H-M   'P 1'
#
loop_
_entity.id
_entity.type
_entity.pdbx_description
1 polymer ?
#
loop_
_entity_poly.entity_id
_entity_poly.type
_entity_poly.pdbx_seq_one_letter_code
_entity_poly.pdbx_strand_id
1 'polypeptide(L)'
;VQSSTMSNNVILNSNDQMKFDKKIIRVNSNQKVTLTLNHNGRFPAISMGHNFVLIKKDVDVNEYALRAAGARNSEYIPEGDNEIAYTKMLGGGESDTITFDAPEPGKYVFICSFPGHYQLMMGEFIVI
;
A
#
# COMPACT_ATOMS: atom_id res chain seq x y z
N VAL A 1 -8.65 -27.25 14.06
CA VAL A 1 -8.04 -26.84 13.70
C VAL A 1 -7.56 -25.89 13.47
N GLN A 2 -7.03 -25.51 13.38
CA GLN A 2 -6.60 -24.66 13.19
C GLN A 2 -6.34 -24.09 12.47
N SER A 3 -6.25 -23.93 12.69
CA SER A 3 -6.29 -22.76 12.23
C SER A 3 -5.66 -22.45 11.01
N SER A 4 -5.99 -21.46 10.36
CA SER A 4 -5.32 -20.97 9.20
C SER A 4 -3.88 -20.70 9.47
N THR A 5 -3.02 -21.06 8.54
CA THR A 5 -1.63 -20.68 8.61
C THR A 5 -1.39 -19.26 8.14
N MET A 6 -2.41 -18.62 7.55
CA MET A 6 -2.29 -17.25 7.06
C MET A 6 -2.84 -16.29 8.09
N SER A 7 -2.17 -15.19 8.25
CA SER A 7 -2.61 -14.12 9.12
C SER A 7 -3.06 -12.93 8.30
N ASN A 8 -4.18 -12.32 8.70
CA ASN A 8 -4.60 -11.05 8.11
C ASN A 8 -3.96 -9.86 8.82
N ASN A 9 -2.97 -10.10 9.66
CA ASN A 9 -2.09 -9.05 10.19
C ASN A 9 -0.83 -9.00 9.34
N VAL A 10 -0.63 -7.89 8.65
CA VAL A 10 0.46 -7.73 7.70
C VAL A 10 1.36 -6.60 8.17
N ILE A 11 2.66 -6.86 8.19
CA ILE A 11 3.65 -5.82 8.42
C ILE A 11 4.44 -5.64 7.13
N LEU A 12 4.42 -4.43 6.59
CA LEU A 12 5.13 -4.07 5.37
C LEU A 12 6.15 -3.00 5.72
N ASN A 13 7.41 -3.29 5.43
CA ASN A 13 8.49 -2.36 5.72
C ASN A 13 8.97 -1.69 4.45
N SER A 14 9.41 -0.45 4.58
CA SER A 14 9.99 0.32 3.48
C SER A 14 11.23 1.06 3.96
N ASN A 15 12.00 1.60 3.02
CA ASN A 15 13.28 2.22 3.36
C ASN A 15 13.62 3.37 2.42
N ASP A 16 14.80 3.97 2.62
CA ASP A 16 15.28 5.08 1.81
C ASP A 16 15.75 4.67 0.41
N GLN A 17 15.66 3.39 0.07
CA GLN A 17 16.03 2.86 -1.24
C GLN A 17 14.82 2.60 -2.11
N MET A 18 13.67 3.15 -1.76
CA MET A 18 12.43 2.99 -2.50
C MET A 18 12.04 1.52 -2.65
N LYS A 19 12.03 0.78 -1.55
CA LYS A 19 11.70 -0.64 -1.57
C LYS A 19 10.71 -0.99 -0.49
N PHE A 20 9.77 -1.86 -0.84
CA PHE A 20 9.00 -2.63 0.13
C PHE A 20 9.73 -3.95 0.38
N ASP A 21 9.62 -4.46 1.59
CA ASP A 21 10.23 -5.76 1.93
C ASP A 21 9.40 -6.95 1.46
N LYS A 22 8.19 -6.70 0.93
CA LYS A 22 7.33 -7.73 0.38
C LYS A 22 6.82 -7.31 -0.98
N LYS A 23 6.84 -8.22 -1.92
CA LYS A 23 6.25 -8.00 -3.25
C LYS A 23 4.95 -8.76 -3.43
N ILE A 24 4.65 -9.69 -2.54
CA ILE A 24 3.42 -10.47 -2.55
C ILE A 24 2.89 -10.52 -1.13
N ILE A 25 1.64 -10.12 -0.97
CA ILE A 25 0.92 -10.21 0.30
C ILE A 25 -0.28 -11.10 0.07
N ARG A 26 -0.49 -12.11 0.91
CA ARG A 26 -1.64 -13.02 0.82
C ARG A 26 -2.46 -12.91 2.08
N VAL A 27 -3.77 -12.75 1.91
CA VAL A 27 -4.70 -12.68 3.04
C VAL A 27 -5.93 -13.54 2.75
N ASN A 28 -6.68 -13.82 3.79
CA ASN A 28 -7.94 -14.56 3.67
C ASN A 28 -9.09 -13.61 3.38
N SER A 29 -10.01 -14.07 2.52
CA SER A 29 -11.26 -13.33 2.26
C SER A 29 -12.20 -13.39 3.46
N ASN A 30 -13.21 -12.54 3.44
CA ASN A 30 -14.27 -12.50 4.45
C ASN A 30 -13.76 -12.19 5.86
N GLN A 31 -12.63 -11.51 5.96
CA GLN A 31 -12.02 -11.13 7.23
C GLN A 31 -11.48 -9.71 7.11
N LYS A 32 -11.29 -9.08 8.24
CA LYS A 32 -10.59 -7.79 8.25
C LYS A 32 -9.09 -8.02 8.09
N VAL A 33 -8.46 -7.06 7.40
CA VAL A 33 -7.01 -7.02 7.25
C VAL A 33 -6.50 -5.86 8.08
N THR A 34 -5.49 -6.13 8.90
CA THR A 34 -4.78 -5.08 9.62
C THR A 34 -3.38 -5.01 9.03
N LEU A 35 -3.07 -3.87 8.44
CA LEU A 35 -1.77 -3.65 7.79
C LEU A 35 -1.05 -2.50 8.45
N THR A 36 0.20 -2.76 8.82
CA THR A 36 1.10 -1.75 9.37
C THR A 36 2.20 -1.50 8.35
N LEU A 37 2.31 -0.24 7.93
CA LEU A 37 3.43 0.20 7.10
C LEU A 37 4.44 0.90 7.98
N ASN A 38 5.69 0.49 7.87
CA ASN A 38 6.81 1.14 8.56
C ASN A 38 7.74 1.75 7.52
N HIS A 39 8.17 2.98 7.78
CA HIS A 39 9.24 3.60 6.99
C HIS A 39 10.52 3.54 7.83
N ASN A 40 11.37 2.60 7.52
CA ASN A 40 12.58 2.34 8.31
C ASN A 40 13.78 3.19 7.86
N GLY A 41 13.53 4.19 7.01
CA GLY A 41 14.55 5.11 6.56
C GLY A 41 14.70 6.30 7.48
N ARG A 42 15.38 7.33 6.98
CA ARG A 42 15.66 8.56 7.72
C ARG A 42 15.20 9.82 7.00
N PHE A 43 14.96 9.73 5.68
CA PHE A 43 14.61 10.91 4.90
C PHE A 43 13.16 11.32 5.16
N PRO A 44 12.88 12.63 5.15
CA PRO A 44 11.53 13.11 5.42
C PRO A 44 10.55 12.78 4.30
N ALA A 45 9.28 12.85 4.61
CA ALA A 45 8.22 12.54 3.65
C ALA A 45 8.24 13.42 2.40
N ILE A 46 8.75 14.63 2.52
CA ILE A 46 8.81 15.55 1.37
C ILE A 46 9.79 15.06 0.29
N SER A 47 10.80 14.29 0.66
CA SER A 47 11.81 13.80 -0.28
C SER A 47 11.77 12.29 -0.49
N MET A 48 11.27 11.53 0.47
CA MET A 48 11.25 10.06 0.39
C MET A 48 10.01 9.52 1.09
N GLY A 49 8.86 10.08 0.74
CA GLY A 49 7.60 9.64 1.32
C GLY A 49 7.21 8.25 0.83
N HIS A 50 6.64 7.45 1.72
CA HIS A 50 6.12 6.14 1.37
C HIS A 50 4.72 5.97 1.93
N ASN A 51 3.86 5.34 1.14
CA ASN A 51 2.56 4.90 1.60
C ASN A 51 2.23 3.53 1.01
N PHE A 52 1.17 2.93 1.51
CA PHE A 52 0.61 1.71 0.94
C PHE A 52 -0.74 2.09 0.34
N VAL A 53 -0.93 1.82 -0.95
CA VAL A 53 -2.20 2.09 -1.63
C VAL A 53 -2.65 0.81 -2.33
N LEU A 54 -3.79 0.29 -1.92
CA LEU A 54 -4.36 -0.91 -2.53
C LEU A 54 -5.38 -0.48 -3.57
N ILE A 55 -5.13 -0.82 -4.81
CA ILE A 55 -5.86 -0.32 -5.98
C ILE A 55 -6.98 -1.30 -6.35
N LYS A 56 -8.14 -0.77 -6.71
CA LYS A 56 -9.25 -1.58 -7.22
C LYS A 56 -8.91 -2.23 -8.55
N LYS A 57 -9.51 -3.38 -8.85
CA LYS A 57 -9.16 -4.20 -10.01
C LYS A 57 -9.29 -3.50 -11.36
N ASP A 58 -10.28 -2.65 -11.51
CA ASP A 58 -10.58 -2.03 -12.79
C ASP A 58 -9.88 -0.68 -13.00
N VAL A 59 -8.97 -0.32 -12.11
CA VAL A 59 -8.23 0.93 -12.20
C VAL A 59 -6.88 0.67 -12.86
N ASP A 60 -6.55 1.51 -13.85
CA ASP A 60 -5.25 1.46 -14.51
C ASP A 60 -4.19 2.03 -13.58
N VAL A 61 -3.26 1.19 -13.15
CA VAL A 61 -2.26 1.56 -12.14
C VAL A 61 -1.34 2.67 -12.63
N ASN A 62 -0.91 2.62 -13.90
CA ASN A 62 -0.02 3.64 -14.45
C ASN A 62 -0.72 5.00 -14.51
N GLU A 63 -1.96 5.01 -14.97
CA GLU A 63 -2.76 6.23 -15.04
C GLU A 63 -3.04 6.79 -13.65
N TYR A 64 -3.36 5.89 -12.70
CA TYR A 64 -3.56 6.29 -11.32
C TYR A 64 -2.30 6.94 -10.74
N ALA A 65 -1.13 6.34 -10.94
CA ALA A 65 0.12 6.86 -10.40
C ALA A 65 0.45 8.24 -10.99
N LEU A 66 0.14 8.48 -12.26
CA LEU A 66 0.34 9.79 -12.88
C LEU A 66 -0.56 10.84 -12.24
N ARG A 67 -1.82 10.52 -12.00
CA ARG A 67 -2.73 11.44 -11.33
C ARG A 67 -2.31 11.68 -9.88
N ALA A 68 -1.86 10.63 -9.22
CA ALA A 68 -1.41 10.71 -7.83
C ALA A 68 -0.23 11.67 -7.69
N ALA A 69 0.69 11.65 -8.63
CA ALA A 69 1.87 12.52 -8.60
C ALA A 69 1.50 13.99 -8.56
N GLY A 70 0.33 14.36 -9.12
CA GLY A 70 -0.17 15.73 -9.08
C GLY A 70 -1.02 16.07 -7.87
N ALA A 71 -1.30 15.10 -7.00
CA ALA A 71 -2.24 15.26 -5.89
C ALA A 71 -1.52 15.56 -4.57
N ARG A 72 -0.57 16.47 -4.60
CA ARG A 72 0.28 16.79 -3.44
C ARG A 72 -0.53 17.19 -2.21
N ASN A 73 -1.59 17.97 -2.40
CA ASN A 73 -2.39 18.48 -1.27
C ASN A 73 -3.25 17.42 -0.60
N SER A 74 -3.36 16.24 -1.17
CA SER A 74 -4.09 15.11 -0.59
C SER A 74 -3.16 13.92 -0.36
N GLU A 75 -1.90 14.20 -0.03
CA GLU A 75 -0.87 13.18 0.25
C GLU A 75 -0.72 12.19 -0.92
N TYR A 76 -0.84 12.70 -2.13
CA TYR A 76 -0.70 11.91 -3.36
C TYR A 76 -1.77 10.82 -3.50
N ILE A 77 -2.97 11.07 -2.97
CA ILE A 77 -4.15 10.26 -3.24
C ILE A 77 -5.07 11.08 -4.14
N PRO A 78 -5.20 10.74 -5.42
CA PRO A 78 -6.03 11.53 -6.34
C PRO A 78 -7.50 11.37 -6.05
N GLU A 79 -8.30 12.31 -6.53
CA GLU A 79 -9.75 12.24 -6.39
C GLU A 79 -10.31 11.02 -7.09
N GLY A 80 -11.42 10.52 -6.57
CA GLY A 80 -12.14 9.40 -7.14
C GLY A 80 -12.13 8.19 -6.23
N ASP A 81 -12.91 7.20 -6.63
CA ASP A 81 -13.06 5.96 -5.86
C ASP A 81 -12.20 4.87 -6.49
N ASN A 82 -10.90 5.01 -6.34
CA ASN A 82 -9.92 4.14 -7.00
C ASN A 82 -9.26 3.17 -6.05
N GLU A 83 -9.34 3.41 -4.74
CA GLU A 83 -8.58 2.63 -3.74
C GLU A 83 -9.51 1.78 -2.90
N ILE A 84 -9.03 0.60 -2.52
CA ILE A 84 -9.69 -0.22 -1.50
C ILE A 84 -9.29 0.31 -0.12
N ALA A 85 -8.01 0.65 0.06
CA ALA A 85 -7.48 1.15 1.32
C ALA A 85 -6.15 1.84 1.07
N TYR A 86 -5.75 2.74 1.98
CA TYR A 86 -4.43 3.36 1.90
C TYR A 86 -4.01 3.89 3.26
N THR A 87 -2.70 4.00 3.45
CA THR A 87 -2.10 4.60 4.65
C THR A 87 -1.83 6.09 4.43
N LYS A 88 -1.43 6.76 5.49
CA LYS A 88 -0.83 8.09 5.38
C LYS A 88 0.49 8.02 4.62
N MET A 89 0.94 9.16 4.11
CA MET A 89 2.29 9.30 3.57
C MET A 89 3.27 9.46 4.72
N LEU A 90 4.24 8.55 4.80
CA LEU A 90 5.18 8.47 5.93
C LEU A 90 6.56 9.00 5.55
N GLY A 91 7.18 9.69 6.50
CA GLY A 91 8.61 9.96 6.46
C GLY A 91 9.39 8.91 7.25
N GLY A 92 10.71 9.00 7.19
CA GLY A 92 11.57 8.05 7.88
C GLY A 92 11.29 7.98 9.37
N GLY A 93 11.22 6.78 9.90
CA GLY A 93 10.94 6.54 11.31
C GLY A 93 9.46 6.53 11.67
N GLU A 94 8.56 6.78 10.72
CA GLU A 94 7.13 6.81 10.98
C GLU A 94 6.45 5.51 10.61
N SER A 95 5.30 5.27 11.19
CA SER A 95 4.47 4.10 10.93
C SER A 95 3.00 4.48 10.89
N ASP A 96 2.22 3.71 10.15
CA ASP A 96 0.76 3.84 10.15
C ASP A 96 0.14 2.45 10.09
N THR A 97 -0.94 2.26 10.82
CA THR A 97 -1.69 1.00 10.83
C THR A 97 -3.12 1.28 10.36
N ILE A 98 -3.55 0.51 9.39
CA ILE A 98 -4.93 0.60 8.87
C ILE A 98 -5.61 -0.75 9.00
N THR A 99 -6.94 -0.71 9.12
CA THR A 99 -7.77 -1.91 9.14
C THR A 99 -8.87 -1.75 8.10
N PHE A 100 -9.04 -2.75 7.26
CA PHE A 100 -10.06 -2.71 6.21
C PHE A 100 -10.57 -4.12 5.95
N ASP A 101 -11.76 -4.19 5.34
CA ASP A 101 -12.31 -5.48 4.95
C ASP A 101 -11.56 -6.02 3.74
N ALA A 102 -11.19 -7.29 3.76
CA ALA A 102 -10.57 -7.92 2.61
C ALA A 102 -11.54 -7.83 1.43
N PRO A 103 -11.07 -7.43 0.25
CA PRO A 103 -11.92 -7.44 -0.93
C PRO A 103 -12.23 -8.86 -1.37
N GLU A 104 -13.01 -9.01 -2.45
CA GLU A 104 -13.32 -10.33 -2.99
C GLU A 104 -12.04 -11.10 -3.34
N PRO A 105 -12.09 -12.44 -3.29
CA PRO A 105 -10.93 -13.24 -3.70
C PRO A 105 -10.43 -12.83 -5.08
N GLY A 106 -9.12 -12.75 -5.23
CA GLY A 106 -8.50 -12.35 -6.48
C GLY A 106 -7.15 -11.70 -6.25
N LYS A 107 -6.60 -11.20 -7.34
CA LYS A 107 -5.29 -10.57 -7.35
C LYS A 107 -5.46 -9.07 -7.56
N TYR A 108 -4.83 -8.29 -6.68
CA TYR A 108 -4.87 -6.84 -6.69
C TYR A 108 -3.44 -6.32 -6.71
N VAL A 109 -3.29 -5.01 -6.97
CA VAL A 109 -1.98 -4.36 -6.98
C VAL A 109 -1.93 -3.35 -5.83
N PHE A 110 -0.81 -3.28 -5.13
CA PHE A 110 -0.53 -2.19 -4.21
C PHE A 110 0.71 -1.44 -4.65
N ILE A 111 0.72 -0.14 -4.38
CA ILE A 111 1.84 0.72 -4.75
C ILE A 111 2.13 1.74 -3.65
N CYS A 112 3.28 2.39 -3.76
CA CYS A 112 3.53 3.68 -3.13
C CYS A 112 3.21 4.76 -4.15
N SER A 113 2.37 5.73 -3.78
CA SER A 113 1.90 6.75 -4.73
C SER A 113 2.76 8.01 -4.74
N PHE A 114 3.81 8.09 -3.93
CA PHE A 114 4.74 9.22 -3.98
C PHE A 114 5.34 9.32 -5.38
N PRO A 115 5.47 10.53 -5.95
CA PRO A 115 5.92 10.69 -7.33
C PRO A 115 7.22 9.93 -7.61
N GLY A 116 7.20 9.14 -8.68
CA GLY A 116 8.38 8.40 -9.13
C GLY A 116 8.64 7.09 -8.40
N HIS A 117 7.88 6.73 -7.39
CA HIS A 117 8.16 5.54 -6.58
C HIS A 117 7.45 4.28 -7.06
N TYR A 118 6.30 4.40 -7.73
CA TYR A 118 5.44 3.24 -7.95
C TYR A 118 6.08 2.13 -8.80
N GLN A 119 7.00 2.47 -9.67
CA GLN A 119 7.63 1.47 -10.53
C GLN A 119 8.50 0.50 -9.73
N LEU A 120 9.11 0.97 -8.64
CA LEU A 120 9.92 0.13 -7.76
C LEU A 120 9.13 -0.38 -6.57
N MET A 121 8.18 0.40 -6.10
CA MET A 121 7.37 0.09 -4.91
C MET A 121 5.99 -0.36 -5.35
N MET A 122 5.93 -1.56 -5.90
CA MET A 122 4.70 -2.17 -6.40
C MET A 122 4.71 -3.65 -6.04
N GLY A 123 3.56 -4.18 -5.70
CA GLY A 123 3.44 -5.59 -5.41
C GLY A 123 2.03 -6.11 -5.67
N GLU A 124 1.86 -7.40 -5.43
CA GLU A 124 0.58 -8.08 -5.60
C GLU A 124 -0.05 -8.33 -4.23
N PHE A 125 -1.34 -8.08 -4.15
CA PHE A 125 -2.14 -8.35 -2.95
C PHE A 125 -3.16 -9.42 -3.34
N ILE A 126 -2.98 -10.62 -2.82
CA ILE A 126 -3.76 -11.79 -3.21
C ILE A 126 -4.72 -12.14 -2.09
N VAL A 127 -6.00 -12.17 -2.42
CA VAL A 127 -7.06 -12.56 -1.49
C VAL A 127 -7.52 -13.96 -1.85
N ILE A 128 -7.47 -14.85 -0.88
CA ILE A 128 -7.81 -16.26 -1.07
C ILE A 128 -9.17 -16.57 -0.49
#